data_08338d8dd47f3f23d75ecfc8f78647ca
#
_entry.id   08338d8dd47f3f23d75ecfc8f78647ca
#
_cell.length_a   1.000
_cell.length_b   1.000
_cell.length_c   1.000
_cell.angle_alpha   90.00
_cell.angle_beta   90.00
_cell.angle_gamma   90.00
#
_symmetry.space_group_name_H-M   'P 1'
#
loop_
_entity.id
_entity.type
_entity.pdbx_description
1 polymer ?
#
loop_
_entity_poly.entity_id
_entity_poly.type
_entity_poly.pdbx_seq_one_letter_code
_entity_poly.pdbx_strand_id
1 'polypeptide(L)'
;MKKVIAFVTCLCLILQNTTACTTFFINKNGELVFGRNYDWVSDAGMVCTNLKGLNKTSVKTNDGNTISWVSRYGSTTFNQYGKEFPTGGMNENGLVVELMWADGSQYPEADDRPVLGVLQWIQYQLDNNATIEEVIATDAKIRISPNNPPLHYLIADASGNAATIEFFNGKIVVHKGKDLPFPVLTNNPYVQSRKSAEEANILSGNTNFSFRDNSLQRFTKACSMVQQYQQKDIKKPAVDYSFDILDNVSQKDFTKWSIVYDLKNKKVYFKTANYPDIKSFTFNSFDFACTSEAKVFDMNQSMKGAIHKNFKPFSNEINRAIMEKAIEESKSQVPISDKDKEANINYASAIKCK
;
A
#
# COMPACT_ATOMS: atom_id res chain seq x y z
N MET A 1 -26.45 43.09 42.51
CA MET A 1 -26.78 41.80 41.85
C MET A 1 -25.82 41.59 40.71
N LYS A 2 -24.74 40.81 40.93
CA LYS A 2 -23.77 40.49 39.88
C LYS A 2 -24.22 39.25 39.13
N LYS A 3 -24.48 39.39 37.83
CA LYS A 3 -24.81 38.26 36.94
C LYS A 3 -23.47 37.55 36.58
N VAL A 4 -23.34 36.30 37.03
CA VAL A 4 -22.26 35.38 36.60
C VAL A 4 -22.72 34.78 35.28
N ILE A 5 -22.00 35.11 34.21
CA ILE A 5 -22.19 34.46 32.89
C ILE A 5 -21.27 33.27 32.88
N ALA A 6 -21.85 32.06 32.97
CA ALA A 6 -21.13 30.80 32.80
C ALA A 6 -20.86 30.61 31.29
N PHE A 7 -19.59 30.68 30.92
CA PHE A 7 -19.09 30.32 29.59
C PHE A 7 -18.99 28.80 29.51
N VAL A 8 -19.97 28.14 28.90
CA VAL A 8 -19.89 26.71 28.59
C VAL A 8 -19.02 26.57 27.36
N THR A 9 -17.74 26.23 27.55
CA THR A 9 -16.85 25.88 26.47
C THR A 9 -17.22 24.45 26.00
N CYS A 10 -17.99 24.38 24.91
CA CYS A 10 -18.27 23.12 24.21
C CYS A 10 -16.98 22.64 23.57
N LEU A 11 -16.28 21.71 24.25
CA LEU A 11 -15.12 21.03 23.71
C LEU A 11 -15.62 20.04 22.64
N CYS A 12 -15.72 20.50 21.41
CA CYS A 12 -15.91 19.61 20.26
C CYS A 12 -14.67 18.71 20.17
N LEU A 13 -14.76 17.52 20.73
CA LEU A 13 -13.88 16.41 20.40
C LEU A 13 -14.11 16.11 18.91
N ILE A 14 -13.30 16.72 18.06
CA ILE A 14 -13.15 16.29 16.68
C ILE A 14 -12.52 14.89 16.79
N LEU A 15 -13.34 13.86 16.66
CA LEU A 15 -12.89 12.51 16.38
C LEU A 15 -12.18 12.61 15.03
N GLN A 16 -10.87 12.81 15.06
CA GLN A 16 -10.03 12.62 13.89
C GLN A 16 -10.12 11.12 13.59
N ASN A 17 -10.92 10.78 12.59
CA ASN A 17 -10.88 9.46 11.97
C ASN A 17 -9.48 9.33 11.34
N THR A 18 -8.55 8.83 12.11
CA THR A 18 -7.19 8.56 11.63
C THR A 18 -7.29 7.40 10.67
N THR A 19 -7.20 7.70 9.37
CA THR A 19 -6.96 6.69 8.33
C THR A 19 -5.74 5.88 8.74
N ALA A 20 -5.86 4.58 8.83
CA ALA A 20 -4.82 3.79 9.47
C ALA A 20 -4.69 2.42 8.83
N CYS A 21 -3.74 2.24 7.93
CA CYS A 21 -3.36 0.95 7.34
C CYS A 21 -2.46 0.15 8.30
N THR A 22 -2.34 -1.15 8.04
CA THR A 22 -1.36 -2.03 8.69
C THR A 22 -0.75 -2.94 7.64
N THR A 23 0.57 -3.04 7.62
CA THR A 23 1.32 -3.97 6.77
C THR A 23 2.30 -4.77 7.61
N PHE A 24 2.63 -5.97 7.14
CA PHE A 24 3.67 -6.81 7.74
C PHE A 24 4.27 -7.78 6.73
N PHE A 25 5.45 -8.30 7.06
CA PHE A 25 6.12 -9.33 6.26
C PHE A 25 6.51 -10.51 7.15
N ILE A 26 6.18 -11.72 6.71
CA ILE A 26 6.58 -12.98 7.32
C ILE A 26 7.63 -13.63 6.41
N ASN A 27 8.78 -13.98 7.02
CA ASN A 27 9.82 -14.80 6.39
C ASN A 27 10.15 -15.96 7.34
N LYS A 28 9.61 -17.14 7.05
CA LYS A 28 9.83 -18.34 7.86
C LYS A 28 9.93 -19.58 6.99
N ASN A 29 11.03 -20.34 7.11
CA ASN A 29 11.22 -21.62 6.42
C ASN A 29 11.00 -21.55 4.89
N GLY A 30 11.30 -20.39 4.29
CA GLY A 30 11.10 -20.15 2.86
C GLY A 30 9.64 -19.79 2.48
N GLU A 31 8.74 -19.64 3.43
CA GLU A 31 7.47 -18.93 3.22
C GLU A 31 7.74 -17.43 3.30
N LEU A 32 7.44 -16.70 2.24
CA LEU A 32 7.61 -15.26 2.12
C LEU A 32 6.23 -14.66 1.87
N VAL A 33 5.61 -14.14 2.94
CA VAL A 33 4.23 -13.65 2.87
C VAL A 33 4.15 -12.22 3.38
N PHE A 34 3.57 -11.35 2.56
CA PHE A 34 3.32 -9.95 2.91
C PHE A 34 1.82 -9.73 3.09
N GLY A 35 1.41 -9.09 4.17
CA GLY A 35 0.01 -8.81 4.48
C GLY A 35 -0.27 -7.31 4.58
N ARG A 36 -1.46 -6.89 4.15
CA ARG A 36 -1.92 -5.50 4.23
C ARG A 36 -3.40 -5.40 4.54
N ASN A 37 -3.77 -4.53 5.50
CA ASN A 37 -5.08 -3.90 5.58
C ASN A 37 -5.04 -2.51 4.95
N TYR A 38 -5.99 -2.26 4.06
CA TYR A 38 -6.25 -0.94 3.49
C TYR A 38 -7.43 -0.31 4.24
N ASP A 39 -7.12 0.63 5.11
CA ASP A 39 -8.09 1.34 5.93
C ASP A 39 -8.33 2.71 5.28
N TRP A 40 -9.55 2.92 4.76
CA TRP A 40 -9.89 4.12 4.02
C TRP A 40 -11.38 4.43 4.07
N VAL A 41 -11.77 5.61 3.59
CA VAL A 41 -13.18 6.03 3.54
C VAL A 41 -13.94 5.38 2.38
N SER A 42 -13.28 5.10 1.26
CA SER A 42 -13.88 4.48 0.07
C SER A 42 -13.55 3.01 -0.05
N ASP A 43 -14.52 2.20 -0.42
CA ASP A 43 -14.34 0.79 -0.76
C ASP A 43 -14.13 0.55 -2.26
N ALA A 44 -14.32 1.56 -3.09
CA ALA A 44 -14.13 1.45 -4.53
C ALA A 44 -12.70 1.04 -4.87
N GLY A 45 -12.53 0.03 -5.68
CA GLY A 45 -11.21 -0.46 -6.05
C GLY A 45 -11.20 -1.53 -7.12
N MET A 46 -10.07 -1.63 -7.79
CA MET A 46 -9.84 -2.62 -8.83
C MET A 46 -8.45 -3.24 -8.72
N VAL A 47 -8.34 -4.51 -9.09
CA VAL A 47 -7.07 -5.17 -9.37
C VAL A 47 -6.76 -5.00 -10.84
N CYS A 48 -5.57 -4.47 -11.15
CA CYS A 48 -5.11 -4.29 -12.53
C CYS A 48 -3.90 -5.18 -12.83
N THR A 49 -3.80 -5.69 -14.07
CA THR A 49 -2.53 -6.16 -14.61
C THR A 49 -1.84 -5.00 -15.34
N ASN A 50 -0.55 -4.81 -15.08
CA ASN A 50 0.28 -3.82 -15.77
C ASN A 50 1.33 -4.55 -16.60
N LEU A 51 1.42 -4.19 -17.87
CA LEU A 51 2.23 -4.90 -18.85
C LEU A 51 3.67 -4.38 -18.83
N LYS A 52 4.62 -5.22 -19.20
CA LYS A 52 6.02 -4.86 -19.42
C LYS A 52 6.27 -4.43 -20.87
N GLY A 53 7.33 -3.67 -21.11
CA GLY A 53 7.67 -3.15 -22.43
C GLY A 53 6.89 -1.90 -22.82
N LEU A 54 6.19 -1.26 -21.87
CA LEU A 54 5.42 -0.04 -22.10
C LEU A 54 6.26 1.20 -21.87
N ASN A 55 6.18 2.17 -22.81
CA ASN A 55 6.75 3.51 -22.65
C ASN A 55 5.84 4.35 -21.76
N LYS A 56 6.36 4.78 -20.63
CA LYS A 56 5.63 5.60 -19.65
C LYS A 56 6.37 6.90 -19.38
N THR A 57 5.63 7.96 -19.03
CA THR A 57 6.19 9.25 -18.63
C THR A 57 5.44 9.74 -17.41
N SER A 58 6.14 10.25 -16.39
CA SER A 58 5.47 10.77 -15.19
C SER A 58 4.48 11.88 -15.50
N VAL A 59 3.41 11.98 -14.73
CA VAL A 59 2.48 13.10 -14.82
C VAL A 59 3.26 14.39 -14.50
N LYS A 60 3.07 15.40 -15.34
CA LYS A 60 3.72 16.70 -15.14
C LYS A 60 3.21 17.38 -13.89
N THR A 61 4.13 17.79 -13.03
CA THR A 61 3.87 18.61 -11.84
C THR A 61 4.47 20.01 -12.05
N ASN A 62 4.17 20.94 -11.15
CA ASN A 62 4.71 22.31 -11.23
C ASN A 62 6.09 22.43 -10.55
N ASP A 63 6.57 21.39 -9.89
CA ASP A 63 7.73 21.42 -9.01
C ASP A 63 8.93 20.60 -9.54
N GLY A 64 8.90 20.18 -10.80
CA GLY A 64 10.05 19.50 -11.40
C GLY A 64 9.84 18.94 -12.79
N ASN A 65 10.90 18.31 -13.29
CA ASN A 65 10.91 17.68 -14.60
C ASN A 65 10.23 16.32 -14.57
N THR A 66 9.64 15.92 -15.70
CA THR A 66 9.11 14.55 -15.89
C THR A 66 10.24 13.57 -16.14
N ILE A 67 10.00 12.29 -15.83
CA ILE A 67 10.83 11.15 -16.19
C ILE A 67 10.07 10.23 -17.13
N SER A 68 10.78 9.68 -18.13
CA SER A 68 10.27 8.61 -18.98
C SER A 68 11.01 7.31 -18.70
N TRP A 69 10.29 6.19 -18.72
CA TRP A 69 10.86 4.86 -18.54
C TRP A 69 10.12 3.82 -19.40
N VAL A 70 10.74 2.68 -19.57
CA VAL A 70 10.12 1.50 -20.14
C VAL A 70 9.90 0.49 -19.01
N SER A 71 8.67 0.04 -18.80
CA SER A 71 8.38 -0.97 -17.77
C SER A 71 9.15 -2.27 -18.09
N ARG A 72 10.04 -2.67 -17.18
CA ARG A 72 10.84 -3.90 -17.29
C ARG A 72 10.07 -5.12 -16.85
N TYR A 73 9.16 -4.94 -15.90
CA TYR A 73 8.43 -6.03 -15.26
C TYR A 73 6.92 -5.82 -15.37
N GLY A 74 6.20 -6.92 -15.54
CA GLY A 74 4.76 -6.96 -15.36
C GLY A 74 4.41 -6.94 -13.87
N SER A 75 3.25 -6.38 -13.54
CA SER A 75 2.78 -6.32 -12.16
C SER A 75 1.28 -6.51 -12.05
N THR A 76 0.82 -6.86 -10.84
CA THR A 76 -0.58 -6.75 -10.45
C THR A 76 -0.70 -5.74 -9.32
N THR A 77 -1.62 -4.81 -9.45
CA THR A 77 -1.76 -3.68 -8.53
C THR A 77 -3.19 -3.50 -8.07
N PHE A 78 -3.33 -2.96 -6.86
CA PHE A 78 -4.60 -2.54 -6.28
C PHE A 78 -4.75 -1.04 -6.46
N ASN A 79 -5.78 -0.63 -7.19
CA ASN A 79 -5.94 0.74 -7.66
C ASN A 79 -7.29 1.32 -7.23
N GLN A 80 -7.27 2.57 -6.78
CA GLN A 80 -8.47 3.32 -6.42
C GLN A 80 -8.59 4.62 -7.25
N TYR A 81 -7.45 5.25 -7.51
CA TYR A 81 -7.36 6.56 -8.18
C TYR A 81 -6.84 6.46 -9.62
N GLY A 82 -7.16 5.37 -10.30
CA GLY A 82 -6.84 5.10 -11.69
C GLY A 82 -5.79 4.02 -11.91
N LYS A 83 -5.86 3.40 -13.06
CA LYS A 83 -4.81 2.48 -13.53
C LYS A 83 -3.51 3.25 -13.68
N GLU A 84 -2.38 2.65 -13.29
CA GLU A 84 -1.04 3.26 -13.20
C GLU A 84 -0.83 4.18 -11.98
N PHE A 85 -1.85 4.32 -11.11
CA PHE A 85 -1.77 5.03 -9.83
C PHE A 85 -2.18 4.09 -8.68
N PRO A 86 -1.39 3.04 -8.41
CA PRO A 86 -1.75 2.02 -7.43
C PRO A 86 -1.56 2.51 -6.00
N THR A 87 -2.34 1.94 -5.09
CA THR A 87 -2.11 2.05 -3.65
C THR A 87 -1.12 0.99 -3.14
N GLY A 88 -0.81 -0.01 -3.96
CA GLY A 88 0.16 -1.06 -3.73
C GLY A 88 0.06 -2.17 -4.76
N GLY A 89 0.97 -3.15 -4.66
CA GLY A 89 0.98 -4.29 -5.58
C GLY A 89 2.25 -5.11 -5.50
N MET A 90 2.32 -6.11 -6.38
CA MET A 90 3.46 -7.00 -6.56
C MET A 90 3.82 -7.11 -8.04
N ASN A 91 5.12 -7.19 -8.37
CA ASN A 91 5.56 -7.46 -9.72
C ASN A 91 5.93 -8.94 -9.95
N GLU A 92 6.19 -9.31 -11.20
CA GLU A 92 6.50 -10.68 -11.61
C GLU A 92 7.81 -11.23 -11.00
N ASN A 93 8.66 -10.37 -10.41
CA ASN A 93 9.84 -10.78 -9.66
C ASN A 93 9.59 -10.93 -8.15
N GLY A 94 8.39 -10.62 -7.67
CA GLY A 94 8.01 -10.75 -6.27
C GLY A 94 8.43 -9.55 -5.41
N LEU A 95 8.72 -8.40 -6.01
CA LEU A 95 8.80 -7.15 -5.27
C LEU A 95 7.38 -6.69 -4.92
N VAL A 96 7.13 -6.46 -3.63
CA VAL A 96 5.90 -5.86 -3.09
C VAL A 96 6.19 -4.45 -2.62
N VAL A 97 5.31 -3.51 -2.97
CA VAL A 97 5.34 -2.12 -2.49
C VAL A 97 3.94 -1.74 -2.02
N GLU A 98 3.82 -1.34 -0.75
CA GLU A 98 2.54 -0.97 -0.14
C GLU A 98 2.64 0.34 0.63
N LEU A 99 1.68 1.23 0.43
CA LEU A 99 1.61 2.53 1.10
C LEU A 99 0.81 2.47 2.41
N MET A 100 1.16 3.34 3.34
CA MET A 100 0.35 3.74 4.49
C MET A 100 0.37 5.25 4.64
N TRP A 101 -0.68 5.81 5.20
CA TRP A 101 -0.72 7.22 5.59
C TRP A 101 0.27 7.46 6.75
N ALA A 102 1.02 8.56 6.68
CA ALA A 102 2.05 8.88 7.67
C ALA A 102 2.09 10.38 7.92
N ASP A 103 1.27 10.85 8.87
CA ASP A 103 1.31 12.25 9.27
C ASP A 103 2.73 12.65 9.66
N GLY A 104 3.19 13.77 9.10
CA GLY A 104 4.55 14.25 9.31
C GLY A 104 5.59 13.79 8.28
N SER A 105 5.21 13.00 7.25
CA SER A 105 6.09 12.79 6.09
C SER A 105 6.40 14.12 5.40
N GLN A 106 7.69 14.33 5.13
CA GLN A 106 8.21 15.54 4.47
C GLN A 106 9.11 15.11 3.32
N TYR A 107 8.56 15.15 2.11
CA TYR A 107 9.29 14.81 0.89
C TYR A 107 10.39 15.85 0.58
N PRO A 108 11.39 15.49 -0.26
CA PRO A 108 12.42 16.42 -0.68
C PRO A 108 11.84 17.66 -1.38
N GLU A 109 12.42 18.82 -1.06
CA GLU A 109 12.19 20.04 -1.83
C GLU A 109 12.59 19.87 -3.29
N ALA A 110 12.18 20.81 -4.15
CA ALA A 110 12.53 20.79 -5.56
C ALA A 110 14.05 20.84 -5.77
N ASP A 111 14.56 19.89 -6.53
CA ASP A 111 15.94 19.78 -6.97
C ASP A 111 15.99 19.30 -8.43
N ASP A 112 17.17 18.96 -8.96
CA ASP A 112 17.36 18.55 -10.36
C ASP A 112 16.78 17.16 -10.67
N ARG A 113 16.40 16.37 -9.65
CA ARG A 113 15.81 15.04 -9.88
C ARG A 113 14.40 15.17 -10.49
N PRO A 114 14.06 14.35 -11.48
CA PRO A 114 12.70 14.22 -11.97
C PRO A 114 11.73 13.83 -10.85
N VAL A 115 10.49 14.29 -10.99
CA VAL A 115 9.47 14.17 -9.95
C VAL A 115 8.36 13.19 -10.32
N LEU A 116 7.86 12.48 -9.28
CA LEU A 116 6.70 11.59 -9.35
C LEU A 116 5.70 11.95 -8.25
N GLY A 117 4.41 11.69 -8.51
CA GLY A 117 3.42 11.61 -7.45
C GLY A 117 3.57 10.32 -6.64
N VAL A 118 3.06 10.31 -5.40
CA VAL A 118 3.20 9.18 -4.45
C VAL A 118 2.70 7.85 -5.01
N LEU A 119 1.60 7.84 -5.75
CA LEU A 119 1.05 6.61 -6.34
C LEU A 119 1.84 6.18 -7.58
N GLN A 120 2.26 7.13 -8.40
CA GLN A 120 3.07 6.84 -9.58
C GLN A 120 4.49 6.40 -9.20
N TRP A 121 5.00 6.83 -8.04
CA TRP A 121 6.24 6.30 -7.47
C TRP A 121 6.14 4.79 -7.21
N ILE A 122 5.01 4.29 -6.67
CA ILE A 122 4.78 2.85 -6.48
C ILE A 122 4.85 2.12 -7.82
N GLN A 123 4.14 2.62 -8.84
CA GLN A 123 4.14 2.00 -10.16
C GLN A 123 5.54 2.00 -10.78
N TYR A 124 6.30 3.10 -10.64
CA TYR A 124 7.68 3.19 -11.10
C TYR A 124 8.57 2.12 -10.44
N GLN A 125 8.43 1.90 -9.13
CA GLN A 125 9.20 0.88 -8.43
C GLN A 125 8.85 -0.53 -8.93
N LEU A 126 7.56 -0.84 -9.07
CA LEU A 126 7.10 -2.14 -9.57
C LEU A 126 7.49 -2.38 -11.03
N ASP A 127 7.54 -1.34 -11.84
CA ASP A 127 7.94 -1.41 -13.25
C ASP A 127 9.45 -1.69 -13.44
N ASN A 128 10.29 -1.18 -12.54
CA ASN A 128 11.73 -1.08 -12.81
C ASN A 128 12.62 -1.93 -11.89
N ASN A 129 12.15 -2.31 -10.71
CA ASN A 129 12.97 -2.89 -9.67
C ASN A 129 12.48 -4.30 -9.27
N ALA A 130 13.42 -5.15 -8.87
CA ALA A 130 13.16 -6.51 -8.40
C ALA A 130 13.48 -6.69 -6.91
N THR A 131 14.30 -5.80 -6.34
CA THR A 131 14.81 -5.90 -4.97
C THR A 131 14.62 -4.60 -4.19
N ILE A 132 14.61 -4.70 -2.86
CA ILE A 132 14.54 -3.52 -1.99
C ILE A 132 15.74 -2.59 -2.18
N GLU A 133 16.92 -3.13 -2.50
CA GLU A 133 18.12 -2.33 -2.74
C GLU A 133 17.99 -1.48 -4.01
N GLU A 134 17.43 -2.05 -5.08
CA GLU A 134 17.15 -1.30 -6.30
C GLU A 134 16.14 -0.17 -6.03
N VAL A 135 15.08 -0.42 -5.24
CA VAL A 135 14.10 0.61 -4.83
C VAL A 135 14.78 1.74 -4.08
N ILE A 136 15.60 1.42 -3.06
CA ILE A 136 16.32 2.42 -2.25
C ILE A 136 17.26 3.27 -3.13
N ALA A 137 17.94 2.64 -4.07
CA ALA A 137 18.86 3.33 -5.00
C ALA A 137 18.16 4.32 -5.93
N THR A 138 16.82 4.23 -6.10
CA THR A 138 16.09 5.19 -6.95
C THR A 138 16.03 6.60 -6.36
N ASP A 139 16.20 6.78 -5.04
CA ASP A 139 16.22 8.10 -4.41
C ASP A 139 17.28 9.04 -5.00
N ALA A 140 18.40 8.49 -5.45
CA ALA A 140 19.44 9.28 -6.16
C ALA A 140 19.02 9.76 -7.55
N LYS A 141 17.93 9.24 -8.12
CA LYS A 141 17.52 9.47 -9.52
C LYS A 141 16.19 10.19 -9.66
N ILE A 142 15.29 9.98 -8.71
CA ILE A 142 13.92 10.50 -8.71
C ILE A 142 13.54 10.96 -7.31
N ARG A 143 12.56 11.83 -7.21
CA ARG A 143 11.97 12.24 -5.94
C ARG A 143 10.44 12.21 -6.00
N ILE A 144 9.82 12.20 -4.83
CA ILE A 144 8.38 12.43 -4.70
C ILE A 144 8.14 13.95 -4.58
N SER A 145 7.09 14.45 -5.23
CA SER A 145 6.67 15.85 -5.13
C SER A 145 6.26 16.21 -3.69
N PRO A 146 6.72 17.35 -3.13
CA PRO A 146 6.39 17.76 -1.77
C PRO A 146 4.90 18.08 -1.57
N ASN A 147 4.16 18.33 -2.66
CA ASN A 147 2.74 18.67 -2.61
C ASN A 147 1.83 17.43 -2.60
N ASN A 148 2.35 16.24 -2.33
CA ASN A 148 1.57 15.01 -2.26
C ASN A 148 1.08 14.71 -0.84
N PRO A 149 0.03 13.86 -0.70
CA PRO A 149 -0.38 13.32 0.60
C PRO A 149 0.81 12.68 1.35
N PRO A 150 0.86 12.82 2.70
CA PRO A 150 1.96 12.29 3.49
C PRO A 150 1.85 10.78 3.62
N LEU A 151 2.75 10.06 2.98
CA LEU A 151 2.79 8.60 2.96
C LEU A 151 4.16 8.07 3.32
N HIS A 152 4.20 6.81 3.77
CA HIS A 152 5.39 5.98 3.85
C HIS A 152 5.07 4.56 3.34
N TYR A 153 6.09 3.73 3.18
CA TYR A 153 5.94 2.45 2.50
C TYR A 153 6.63 1.33 3.28
N LEU A 154 6.00 0.14 3.31
CA LEU A 154 6.69 -1.12 3.57
C LEU A 154 6.88 -1.84 2.24
N ILE A 155 8.10 -2.29 1.99
CA ILE A 155 8.48 -3.03 0.79
C ILE A 155 9.11 -4.37 1.17
N ALA A 156 8.94 -5.39 0.34
CA ALA A 156 9.60 -6.68 0.49
C ALA A 156 9.90 -7.30 -0.87
N ASP A 157 10.92 -8.16 -0.94
CA ASP A 157 11.32 -8.84 -2.17
C ASP A 157 11.38 -10.37 -2.04
N ALA A 158 11.50 -11.04 -3.16
CA ALA A 158 11.56 -12.51 -3.25
C ALA A 158 12.83 -13.12 -2.64
N SER A 159 13.83 -12.32 -2.25
CA SER A 159 15.02 -12.77 -1.52
C SER A 159 14.74 -12.85 -0.01
N GLY A 160 13.54 -12.44 0.43
CA GLY A 160 13.14 -12.48 1.83
C GLY A 160 13.57 -11.26 2.63
N ASN A 161 13.96 -10.17 1.96
CA ASN A 161 14.27 -8.89 2.57
C ASN A 161 13.05 -8.00 2.63
N ALA A 162 13.02 -7.12 3.65
CA ALA A 162 12.02 -6.08 3.78
C ALA A 162 12.66 -4.76 4.22
N ALA A 163 12.00 -3.63 3.90
CA ALA A 163 12.43 -2.32 4.34
C ALA A 163 11.22 -1.38 4.52
N THR A 164 11.32 -0.44 5.46
CA THR A 164 10.47 0.75 5.48
C THR A 164 11.13 1.86 4.66
N ILE A 165 10.31 2.60 3.93
CA ILE A 165 10.72 3.80 3.21
C ILE A 165 9.89 4.96 3.77
N GLU A 166 10.53 5.87 4.47
CA GLU A 166 9.93 7.03 5.11
C GLU A 166 10.63 8.32 4.64
N PHE A 167 10.01 9.46 4.84
CA PHE A 167 10.55 10.76 4.41
C PHE A 167 10.45 11.75 5.58
N PHE A 168 11.59 12.19 6.09
CA PHE A 168 11.65 13.18 7.17
C PHE A 168 12.69 14.26 6.84
N ASN A 169 12.31 15.51 7.10
CA ASN A 169 13.18 16.67 6.82
C ASN A 169 13.71 16.68 5.37
N GLY A 170 12.87 16.31 4.41
CA GLY A 170 13.22 16.26 2.99
C GLY A 170 14.19 15.15 2.60
N LYS A 171 14.36 14.12 3.42
CA LYS A 171 15.28 12.99 3.17
C LYS A 171 14.59 11.66 3.32
N ILE A 172 15.00 10.71 2.50
CA ILE A 172 14.61 9.31 2.66
C ILE A 172 15.23 8.74 3.94
N VAL A 173 14.42 8.04 4.72
CA VAL A 173 14.83 7.28 5.90
C VAL A 173 14.43 5.82 5.70
N VAL A 174 15.40 4.91 5.79
CA VAL A 174 15.23 3.50 5.51
C VAL A 174 15.58 2.66 6.73
N HIS A 175 14.68 1.76 7.14
CA HIS A 175 15.01 0.73 8.11
C HIS A 175 14.94 -0.64 7.42
N LYS A 176 16.03 -1.42 7.50
CA LYS A 176 16.16 -2.75 6.91
C LYS A 176 17.13 -3.63 7.72
N GLY A 177 17.09 -4.92 7.53
CA GLY A 177 17.98 -5.86 8.20
C GLY A 177 17.90 -5.72 9.73
N LYS A 178 19.04 -5.45 10.39
CA LYS A 178 19.11 -5.29 11.86
C LYS A 178 18.32 -4.08 12.37
N ASP A 179 18.16 -3.05 11.56
CA ASP A 179 17.41 -1.85 11.91
C ASP A 179 15.89 -2.01 11.74
N LEU A 180 15.46 -3.17 11.20
CA LEU A 180 14.05 -3.56 11.03
C LEU A 180 13.75 -4.85 11.83
N PRO A 181 13.89 -4.88 13.17
CA PRO A 181 13.60 -6.08 13.96
C PRO A 181 12.13 -6.51 13.91
N PHE A 182 11.24 -5.59 13.58
CA PHE A 182 9.83 -5.84 13.33
C PHE A 182 9.50 -5.43 11.88
N PRO A 183 9.34 -6.38 10.95
CA PRO A 183 8.93 -6.08 9.58
C PRO A 183 7.42 -5.80 9.51
N VAL A 184 7.00 -4.75 10.19
CA VAL A 184 5.62 -4.25 10.33
C VAL A 184 5.65 -2.74 10.14
N LEU A 185 4.60 -2.17 9.54
CA LEU A 185 4.43 -0.73 9.46
C LEU A 185 2.94 -0.38 9.59
N THR A 186 2.65 0.71 10.32
CA THR A 186 1.32 1.30 10.46
C THR A 186 1.38 2.79 10.08
N ASN A 187 0.82 3.70 10.84
CA ASN A 187 0.75 5.11 10.44
C ASN A 187 1.70 6.05 11.20
N ASN A 188 2.31 5.56 12.27
CA ASN A 188 3.33 6.32 12.98
C ASN A 188 4.71 6.08 12.36
N PRO A 189 5.67 7.02 12.53
CA PRO A 189 7.06 6.78 12.19
C PRO A 189 7.57 5.46 12.74
N TYR A 190 8.33 4.71 11.94
CA TYR A 190 8.80 3.38 12.33
C TYR A 190 9.55 3.38 13.68
N VAL A 191 10.41 4.37 13.91
CA VAL A 191 11.15 4.49 15.18
C VAL A 191 10.21 4.59 16.38
N GLN A 192 9.13 5.37 16.27
CA GLN A 192 8.13 5.50 17.34
C GLN A 192 7.34 4.19 17.52
N SER A 193 6.96 3.57 16.43
CA SER A 193 6.22 2.29 16.44
C SER A 193 7.06 1.16 17.03
N ARG A 194 8.34 1.08 16.62
CA ARG A 194 9.32 0.14 17.16
C ARG A 194 9.48 0.30 18.68
N LYS A 195 9.63 1.53 19.17
CA LYS A 195 9.74 1.79 20.61
C LYS A 195 8.53 1.25 21.38
N SER A 196 7.32 1.43 20.88
CA SER A 196 6.09 0.87 21.48
C SER A 196 6.14 -0.66 21.60
N ALA A 197 6.62 -1.36 20.59
CA ALA A 197 6.75 -2.82 20.62
C ALA A 197 7.88 -3.29 21.56
N GLU A 198 8.99 -2.55 21.64
CA GLU A 198 10.10 -2.81 22.56
C GLU A 198 9.65 -2.63 24.01
N GLU A 199 8.94 -1.55 24.34
CA GLU A 199 8.37 -1.31 25.67
C GLU A 199 7.34 -2.39 26.07
N ALA A 200 6.60 -2.94 25.12
CA ALA A 200 5.72 -4.08 25.32
C ALA A 200 6.46 -5.42 25.44
N ASN A 201 7.80 -5.45 25.34
CA ASN A 201 8.63 -6.66 25.41
C ASN A 201 8.26 -7.73 24.38
N ILE A 202 7.87 -7.34 23.16
CA ILE A 202 7.43 -8.27 22.12
C ILE A 202 8.55 -9.25 21.69
N LEU A 203 9.79 -8.78 21.57
CA LEU A 203 10.95 -9.61 21.23
C LEU A 203 11.21 -10.71 22.27
N SER A 204 10.85 -10.49 23.53
CA SER A 204 10.91 -11.49 24.61
C SER A 204 9.71 -12.42 24.65
N GLY A 205 8.80 -12.35 23.66
CA GLY A 205 7.64 -13.22 23.53
C GLY A 205 6.41 -12.83 24.36
N ASN A 206 6.39 -11.58 24.87
CA ASN A 206 5.21 -11.08 25.60
C ASN A 206 4.03 -10.95 24.64
N THR A 207 2.88 -11.53 25.04
CA THR A 207 1.60 -11.47 24.31
C THR A 207 0.51 -10.78 25.12
N ASN A 208 0.81 -10.44 26.37
CA ASN A 208 -0.14 -9.86 27.31
C ASN A 208 0.08 -8.34 27.41
N PHE A 209 -0.60 -7.58 26.59
CA PHE A 209 -0.61 -6.12 26.60
C PHE A 209 -2.02 -5.61 26.30
N SER A 210 -2.31 -4.41 26.81
CA SER A 210 -3.59 -3.75 26.53
C SER A 210 -3.68 -3.38 25.06
N PHE A 211 -4.79 -3.73 24.40
CA PHE A 211 -5.06 -3.36 23.02
C PHE A 211 -6.12 -2.24 22.97
N ARG A 212 -5.77 -1.14 22.33
CA ARG A 212 -6.69 -0.09 21.91
C ARG A 212 -6.55 0.09 20.41
N ASP A 213 -7.61 0.42 19.72
CA ASP A 213 -7.55 0.61 18.27
C ASP A 213 -6.90 1.94 17.89
N ASN A 214 -5.57 1.98 17.97
CA ASN A 214 -4.74 3.06 17.46
C ASN A 214 -3.51 2.49 16.75
N SER A 215 -2.84 3.32 15.97
CA SER A 215 -1.74 2.92 15.10
C SER A 215 -0.61 2.18 15.84
N LEU A 216 -0.14 2.70 17.00
CA LEU A 216 0.95 2.08 17.77
C LEU A 216 0.56 0.70 18.31
N GLN A 217 -0.67 0.53 18.72
CA GLN A 217 -1.12 -0.74 19.28
C GLN A 217 -1.44 -1.77 18.21
N ARG A 218 -1.94 -1.35 17.03
CA ARG A 218 -2.03 -2.26 15.87
C ARG A 218 -0.63 -2.72 15.45
N PHE A 219 0.35 -1.81 15.42
CA PHE A 219 1.75 -2.18 15.19
C PHE A 219 2.23 -3.23 16.18
N THR A 220 2.08 -2.96 17.48
CA THR A 220 2.52 -3.86 18.56
C THR A 220 1.81 -5.23 18.47
N LYS A 221 0.50 -5.24 18.17
CA LYS A 221 -0.27 -6.47 17.99
C LYS A 221 0.20 -7.28 16.79
N ALA A 222 0.39 -6.63 15.64
CA ALA A 222 0.91 -7.28 14.44
C ALA A 222 2.32 -7.84 14.69
N CYS A 223 3.23 -7.07 15.34
CA CYS A 223 4.56 -7.53 15.74
C CYS A 223 4.49 -8.78 16.61
N SER A 224 3.62 -8.79 17.63
CA SER A 224 3.46 -9.94 18.52
C SER A 224 3.03 -11.19 17.73
N MET A 225 2.06 -11.07 16.83
CA MET A 225 1.58 -12.20 16.03
C MET A 225 2.63 -12.67 15.01
N VAL A 226 3.33 -11.76 14.33
CA VAL A 226 4.43 -12.11 13.42
C VAL A 226 5.53 -12.85 14.18
N GLN A 227 5.97 -12.36 15.35
CA GLN A 227 6.97 -13.01 16.18
C GLN A 227 6.52 -14.40 16.66
N GLN A 228 5.26 -14.54 17.08
CA GLN A 228 4.71 -15.84 17.45
C GLN A 228 4.77 -16.84 16.30
N TYR A 229 4.41 -16.40 15.08
CA TYR A 229 4.50 -17.26 13.91
C TYR A 229 5.94 -17.68 13.62
N GLN A 230 6.88 -16.76 13.71
CA GLN A 230 8.29 -17.01 13.44
C GLN A 230 8.95 -17.93 14.47
N GLN A 231 8.63 -17.78 15.76
CA GLN A 231 9.30 -18.48 16.86
C GLN A 231 8.64 -19.79 17.27
N LYS A 232 7.31 -19.92 17.11
CA LYS A 232 6.55 -21.10 17.54
C LYS A 232 6.27 -22.04 16.36
N ASP A 233 6.09 -23.32 16.65
CA ASP A 233 5.64 -24.33 15.68
C ASP A 233 4.14 -24.22 15.43
N ILE A 234 3.72 -23.14 14.77
CA ILE A 234 2.33 -22.94 14.35
C ILE A 234 2.11 -23.72 13.06
N LYS A 235 1.19 -24.68 13.06
CA LYS A 235 0.91 -25.56 11.92
C LYS A 235 0.02 -24.94 10.84
N LYS A 236 -0.49 -23.73 11.07
CA LYS A 236 -1.31 -23.00 10.11
C LYS A 236 -0.41 -22.44 8.98
N PRO A 237 -0.80 -22.56 7.68
CA PRO A 237 -0.07 -21.96 6.58
C PRO A 237 0.11 -20.46 6.76
N ALA A 238 1.24 -19.89 6.31
CA ALA A 238 1.54 -18.47 6.51
C ALA A 238 0.49 -17.53 5.89
N VAL A 239 -0.10 -17.90 4.75
CA VAL A 239 -1.19 -17.13 4.11
C VAL A 239 -2.42 -17.06 5.02
N ASP A 240 -2.86 -18.21 5.57
CA ASP A 240 -4.05 -18.26 6.42
C ASP A 240 -3.80 -17.53 7.75
N TYR A 241 -2.59 -17.67 8.31
CA TYR A 241 -2.21 -16.96 9.52
C TYR A 241 -2.08 -15.45 9.28
N SER A 242 -1.69 -15.05 8.08
CA SER A 242 -1.67 -13.64 7.69
C SER A 242 -3.07 -13.01 7.72
N PHE A 243 -4.10 -13.73 7.27
CA PHE A 243 -5.47 -13.24 7.43
C PHE A 243 -5.90 -13.14 8.89
N ASP A 244 -5.46 -14.04 9.77
CA ASP A 244 -5.72 -13.89 11.22
C ASP A 244 -5.06 -12.63 11.77
N ILE A 245 -3.81 -12.32 11.36
CA ILE A 245 -3.17 -11.06 11.76
C ILE A 245 -4.01 -9.88 11.29
N LEU A 246 -4.37 -9.84 9.99
CA LEU A 246 -5.15 -8.75 9.40
C LEU A 246 -6.50 -8.55 10.09
N ASP A 247 -7.20 -9.65 10.44
CA ASP A 247 -8.46 -9.59 11.16
C ASP A 247 -8.29 -9.06 12.60
N ASN A 248 -7.18 -9.42 13.28
CA ASN A 248 -6.88 -8.97 14.63
C ASN A 248 -6.47 -7.49 14.74
N VAL A 249 -6.02 -6.88 13.63
CA VAL A 249 -5.63 -5.46 13.56
C VAL A 249 -6.54 -4.64 12.64
N SER A 250 -7.66 -5.21 12.24
CA SER A 250 -8.68 -4.55 11.42
C SER A 250 -9.36 -3.43 12.18
N GLN A 251 -9.63 -2.33 11.51
CA GLN A 251 -10.41 -1.19 12.01
C GLN A 251 -11.88 -1.27 11.60
N LYS A 252 -12.54 -2.41 11.83
CA LYS A 252 -13.97 -2.61 11.56
C LYS A 252 -14.41 -1.96 10.22
N ASP A 253 -15.27 -0.94 10.30
CA ASP A 253 -15.87 -0.27 9.13
C ASP A 253 -14.86 0.50 8.27
N PHE A 254 -13.66 0.73 8.77
CA PHE A 254 -12.60 1.47 8.07
C PHE A 254 -11.72 0.57 7.20
N THR A 255 -11.49 -0.68 7.60
CA THR A 255 -10.74 -1.67 6.80
C THR A 255 -11.59 -2.09 5.59
N LYS A 256 -11.22 -1.59 4.41
CA LYS A 256 -11.93 -1.88 3.16
C LYS A 256 -11.43 -3.14 2.49
N TRP A 257 -10.10 -3.35 2.49
CA TRP A 257 -9.45 -4.49 1.85
C TRP A 257 -8.44 -5.13 2.78
N SER A 258 -8.38 -6.47 2.78
CA SER A 258 -7.29 -7.25 3.36
C SER A 258 -6.63 -8.04 2.23
N ILE A 259 -5.33 -7.83 2.03
CA ILE A 259 -4.55 -8.37 0.90
C ILE A 259 -3.38 -9.16 1.47
N VAL A 260 -3.11 -10.32 0.87
CA VAL A 260 -1.97 -11.18 1.21
C VAL A 260 -1.25 -11.58 -0.06
N TYR A 261 0.05 -11.31 -0.12
CA TYR A 261 0.94 -11.69 -1.20
C TYR A 261 1.81 -12.86 -0.76
N ASP A 262 1.78 -13.95 -1.50
CA ASP A 262 2.74 -15.05 -1.43
C ASP A 262 3.81 -14.80 -2.49
N LEU A 263 4.94 -14.24 -2.06
CA LEU A 263 6.00 -13.78 -2.96
C LEU A 263 6.67 -14.95 -3.69
N LYS A 264 6.84 -16.07 -3.00
CA LYS A 264 7.49 -17.28 -3.53
C LYS A 264 6.66 -17.93 -4.64
N ASN A 265 5.36 -18.09 -4.38
CA ASN A 265 4.44 -18.74 -5.32
C ASN A 265 3.84 -17.73 -6.30
N LYS A 266 4.16 -16.43 -6.18
CA LYS A 266 3.63 -15.34 -7.00
C LYS A 266 2.11 -15.41 -7.08
N LYS A 267 1.49 -15.53 -5.91
CA LYS A 267 0.06 -15.65 -5.74
C LYS A 267 -0.46 -14.55 -4.82
N VAL A 268 -1.59 -13.97 -5.20
CA VAL A 268 -2.24 -12.91 -4.44
C VAL A 268 -3.57 -13.41 -3.96
N TYR A 269 -3.88 -13.07 -2.72
CA TYR A 269 -5.16 -13.36 -2.06
C TYR A 269 -5.71 -12.05 -1.51
N PHE A 270 -7.01 -11.86 -1.58
CA PHE A 270 -7.64 -10.70 -0.98
C PHE A 270 -9.11 -10.95 -0.63
N LYS A 271 -9.60 -10.17 0.32
CA LYS A 271 -11.02 -10.02 0.64
C LYS A 271 -11.37 -8.54 0.81
N THR A 272 -12.63 -8.19 0.69
CA THR A 272 -13.13 -6.84 0.96
C THR A 272 -14.12 -6.88 2.11
N ALA A 273 -14.37 -5.73 2.76
CA ALA A 273 -15.36 -5.64 3.84
C ALA A 273 -16.75 -6.13 3.40
N ASN A 274 -17.16 -5.77 2.17
CA ASN A 274 -18.48 -6.14 1.64
C ASN A 274 -18.54 -7.60 1.17
N TYR A 275 -17.40 -8.20 0.81
CA TYR A 275 -17.31 -9.57 0.30
C TYR A 275 -16.15 -10.30 0.96
N PRO A 276 -16.39 -10.87 2.17
CA PRO A 276 -15.34 -11.45 3.03
C PRO A 276 -14.77 -12.78 2.52
N ASP A 277 -15.36 -13.39 1.51
CA ASP A 277 -14.79 -14.58 0.89
C ASP A 277 -13.45 -14.26 0.22
N ILE A 278 -12.44 -15.09 0.50
CA ILE A 278 -11.09 -14.91 -0.04
C ILE A 278 -11.10 -15.23 -1.55
N LYS A 279 -10.69 -14.25 -2.33
CA LYS A 279 -10.41 -14.32 -3.76
C LYS A 279 -8.92 -14.50 -3.98
N SER A 280 -8.51 -15.19 -5.04
CA SER A 280 -7.08 -15.35 -5.34
C SER A 280 -6.81 -15.45 -6.85
N PHE A 281 -5.58 -15.12 -7.22
CA PHE A 281 -5.04 -15.32 -8.56
C PHE A 281 -3.52 -15.52 -8.50
N THR A 282 -2.95 -16.13 -9.56
CA THR A 282 -1.50 -16.31 -9.71
C THR A 282 -1.01 -15.49 -10.89
N PHE A 283 0.25 -15.06 -10.85
CA PHE A 283 0.87 -14.32 -11.95
C PHE A 283 0.91 -15.14 -13.25
N ASN A 284 1.14 -16.45 -13.15
CA ASN A 284 1.14 -17.34 -14.32
C ASN A 284 -0.21 -17.44 -15.06
N SER A 285 -1.27 -16.87 -14.48
CA SER A 285 -2.58 -16.78 -15.13
C SER A 285 -2.69 -15.62 -16.13
N PHE A 286 -1.67 -14.76 -16.19
CA PHE A 286 -1.66 -13.57 -17.04
C PHE A 286 -0.43 -13.53 -17.94
N ASP A 287 -0.61 -13.02 -19.15
CA ASP A 287 0.49 -12.61 -20.01
C ASP A 287 0.75 -11.12 -19.82
N PHE A 288 1.98 -10.78 -19.43
CA PHE A 288 2.41 -9.42 -19.18
C PHE A 288 3.15 -8.77 -20.36
N ALA A 289 3.23 -9.41 -21.51
CA ALA A 289 3.82 -8.78 -22.71
C ALA A 289 3.03 -7.53 -23.09
N CYS A 290 3.68 -6.47 -23.58
CA CYS A 290 2.98 -5.24 -23.96
C CYS A 290 2.01 -5.43 -25.14
N THR A 291 2.18 -6.51 -25.92
CA THR A 291 1.28 -6.92 -27.01
C THR A 291 0.02 -7.61 -26.49
N SER A 292 -0.03 -7.97 -25.22
CA SER A 292 -1.18 -8.57 -24.58
C SER A 292 -2.18 -7.51 -24.13
N GLU A 293 -3.36 -7.96 -23.74
CA GLU A 293 -4.41 -7.09 -23.24
C GLU A 293 -4.31 -6.92 -21.72
N ALA A 294 -4.20 -5.68 -21.25
CA ALA A 294 -4.28 -5.39 -19.83
C ALA A 294 -5.66 -5.79 -19.28
N LYS A 295 -5.67 -6.37 -18.08
CA LYS A 295 -6.88 -6.91 -17.44
C LYS A 295 -7.21 -6.12 -16.18
N VAL A 296 -8.49 -6.11 -15.83
CA VAL A 296 -9.02 -5.46 -14.62
C VAL A 296 -10.08 -6.34 -13.95
N PHE A 297 -10.13 -6.30 -12.64
CA PHE A 297 -11.16 -6.94 -11.82
C PHE A 297 -11.66 -5.95 -10.76
N ASP A 298 -12.96 -5.66 -10.76
CA ASP A 298 -13.60 -4.88 -9.69
C ASP A 298 -13.60 -5.72 -8.40
N MET A 299 -12.97 -5.19 -7.36
CA MET A 299 -12.78 -5.90 -6.10
C MET A 299 -14.08 -6.21 -5.37
N ASN A 300 -15.11 -5.39 -5.58
CA ASN A 300 -16.41 -5.49 -4.93
C ASN A 300 -17.38 -6.41 -5.69
N GLN A 301 -16.88 -7.59 -6.10
CA GLN A 301 -17.69 -8.66 -6.65
C GLN A 301 -17.81 -9.82 -5.66
N SER A 302 -19.02 -10.37 -5.54
CA SER A 302 -19.30 -11.57 -4.72
C SER A 302 -18.72 -12.81 -5.39
N MET A 303 -17.45 -13.10 -5.08
CA MET A 303 -16.69 -14.22 -5.63
C MET A 303 -15.81 -14.86 -4.55
N LYS A 304 -15.39 -16.11 -4.80
CA LYS A 304 -14.56 -16.92 -3.90
C LYS A 304 -13.55 -17.75 -4.69
N GLY A 305 -12.37 -17.96 -4.13
CA GLY A 305 -11.34 -18.84 -4.72
C GLY A 305 -10.63 -18.20 -5.91
N ALA A 306 -10.31 -18.99 -6.94
CA ALA A 306 -9.54 -18.54 -8.09
C ALA A 306 -10.39 -17.70 -9.05
N ILE A 307 -10.02 -16.42 -9.22
CA ILE A 307 -10.82 -15.44 -9.99
C ILE A 307 -10.18 -14.99 -11.30
N HIS A 308 -9.03 -15.54 -11.70
CA HIS A 308 -8.30 -15.06 -12.89
C HIS A 308 -9.14 -15.05 -14.18
N LYS A 309 -10.10 -15.98 -14.33
CA LYS A 309 -11.01 -16.04 -15.47
C LYS A 309 -12.09 -14.93 -15.48
N ASN A 310 -12.25 -14.22 -14.38
CA ASN A 310 -13.25 -13.17 -14.19
C ASN A 310 -12.67 -11.76 -14.41
N PHE A 311 -11.36 -11.67 -14.64
CA PHE A 311 -10.76 -10.43 -15.09
C PHE A 311 -11.26 -10.08 -16.49
N LYS A 312 -11.64 -8.83 -16.66
CA LYS A 312 -12.11 -8.27 -17.94
C LYS A 312 -10.99 -7.50 -18.62
N PRO A 313 -11.06 -7.29 -19.95
CA PRO A 313 -10.24 -6.28 -20.61
C PRO A 313 -10.34 -4.93 -19.89
N PHE A 314 -9.20 -4.24 -19.75
CA PHE A 314 -9.22 -2.90 -19.21
C PHE A 314 -9.96 -1.95 -20.15
N SER A 315 -10.83 -1.10 -19.60
CA SER A 315 -11.46 -0.02 -20.34
C SER A 315 -11.50 1.27 -19.52
N ASN A 316 -11.53 2.41 -20.21
CA ASN A 316 -11.65 3.71 -19.55
C ASN A 316 -12.98 3.87 -18.82
N GLU A 317 -14.05 3.22 -19.24
CA GLU A 317 -15.35 3.25 -18.57
C GLU A 317 -15.26 2.61 -17.18
N ILE A 318 -14.62 1.44 -17.07
CA ILE A 318 -14.41 0.75 -15.78
C ILE A 318 -13.51 1.60 -14.89
N ASN A 319 -12.42 2.13 -15.45
CA ASN A 319 -11.48 2.99 -14.74
C ASN A 319 -12.18 4.24 -14.18
N ARG A 320 -12.95 4.92 -15.02
CA ARG A 320 -13.72 6.13 -14.66
C ARG A 320 -14.72 5.86 -13.55
N ALA A 321 -15.53 4.82 -13.69
CA ALA A 321 -16.58 4.50 -12.72
C ALA A 321 -16.01 4.25 -11.31
N ILE A 322 -14.89 3.53 -11.21
CA ILE A 322 -14.23 3.26 -9.93
C ILE A 322 -13.60 4.53 -9.37
N MET A 323 -12.89 5.31 -10.21
CA MET A 323 -12.26 6.55 -9.79
C MET A 323 -13.27 7.61 -9.32
N GLU A 324 -14.35 7.83 -10.05
CA GLU A 324 -15.37 8.84 -9.70
C GLU A 324 -16.00 8.51 -8.35
N LYS A 325 -16.34 7.23 -8.09
CA LYS A 325 -16.82 6.79 -6.78
C LYS A 325 -15.77 7.05 -5.69
N ALA A 326 -14.52 6.65 -5.91
CA ALA A 326 -13.45 6.80 -4.94
C ALA A 326 -13.17 8.27 -4.60
N ILE A 327 -13.10 9.14 -5.62
CA ILE A 327 -12.86 10.58 -5.47
C ILE A 327 -14.01 11.24 -4.71
N GLU A 328 -15.26 10.94 -5.07
CA GLU A 328 -16.42 11.52 -4.37
C GLU A 328 -16.45 11.12 -2.89
N GLU A 329 -16.18 9.87 -2.58
CA GLU A 329 -16.17 9.35 -1.20
C GLU A 329 -14.98 9.87 -0.38
N SER A 330 -13.83 10.19 -1.01
CA SER A 330 -12.60 10.62 -0.33
C SER A 330 -12.26 12.12 -0.50
N LYS A 331 -13.13 12.92 -1.10
CA LYS A 331 -12.84 14.33 -1.43
C LYS A 331 -12.48 15.21 -0.25
N SER A 332 -12.92 14.87 0.96
CA SER A 332 -12.57 15.60 2.19
C SER A 332 -11.15 15.31 2.68
N GLN A 333 -10.58 14.17 2.34
CA GLN A 333 -9.23 13.75 2.72
C GLN A 333 -8.21 14.08 1.63
N VAL A 334 -8.56 13.79 0.37
CA VAL A 334 -7.69 14.00 -0.80
C VAL A 334 -8.50 14.66 -1.90
N PRO A 335 -8.57 16.00 -1.92
CA PRO A 335 -9.26 16.73 -2.99
C PRO A 335 -8.48 16.56 -4.30
N ILE A 336 -9.13 16.01 -5.32
CA ILE A 336 -8.59 15.86 -6.67
C ILE A 336 -9.38 16.77 -7.60
N SER A 337 -8.69 17.63 -8.34
CA SER A 337 -9.34 18.52 -9.30
C SER A 337 -9.94 17.74 -10.48
N ASP A 338 -10.97 18.26 -11.13
CA ASP A 338 -11.54 17.64 -12.33
C ASP A 338 -10.50 17.48 -13.44
N LYS A 339 -9.56 18.42 -13.55
CA LYS A 339 -8.45 18.34 -14.51
C LYS A 339 -7.54 17.15 -14.21
N ASP A 340 -7.15 16.96 -12.95
CA ASP A 340 -6.27 15.87 -12.56
C ASP A 340 -7.00 14.52 -12.64
N LYS A 341 -8.30 14.48 -12.29
CA LYS A 341 -9.14 13.30 -12.49
C LYS A 341 -9.15 12.85 -13.95
N GLU A 342 -9.44 13.77 -14.89
CA GLU A 342 -9.46 13.45 -16.32
C GLU A 342 -8.07 13.05 -16.82
N ALA A 343 -7.01 13.70 -16.36
CA ALA A 343 -5.64 13.33 -16.69
C ALA A 343 -5.31 11.89 -16.26
N ASN A 344 -5.66 11.51 -15.04
CA ASN A 344 -5.41 10.17 -14.51
C ASN A 344 -6.27 9.10 -15.21
N ILE A 345 -7.54 9.39 -15.52
CA ILE A 345 -8.42 8.45 -16.27
C ILE A 345 -7.81 8.14 -17.64
N ASN A 346 -7.34 9.16 -18.34
CA ASN A 346 -6.84 9.03 -19.70
C ASN A 346 -5.37 8.60 -19.79
N TYR A 347 -4.63 8.65 -18.68
CA TYR A 347 -3.20 8.34 -18.64
C TYR A 347 -2.89 6.93 -19.19
N ALA A 348 -3.60 5.92 -18.72
CA ALA A 348 -3.37 4.53 -19.13
C ALA A 348 -3.58 4.30 -20.64
N SER A 349 -4.50 5.04 -21.26
CA SER A 349 -4.78 4.94 -22.70
C SER A 349 -3.71 5.60 -23.59
N ALA A 350 -2.92 6.49 -23.03
CA ALA A 350 -1.83 7.15 -23.74
C ALA A 350 -0.53 6.32 -23.78
N ILE A 351 -0.45 5.27 -22.96
CA ILE A 351 0.72 4.40 -22.85
C ILE A 351 0.75 3.42 -24.02
N LYS A 352 1.92 3.24 -24.63
CA LYS A 352 2.12 2.35 -25.78
C LYS A 352 3.31 1.43 -25.57
N CYS A 353 3.33 0.31 -26.28
CA CYS A 353 4.52 -0.52 -26.43
C CYS A 353 5.70 0.30 -26.96
N LYS A 354 6.91 -0.09 -26.49
CA LYS A 354 8.17 0.45 -27.01
C LYS A 354 8.37 0.08 -28.46
#